data_99e4443a8b70641d00ec55623aed71f9
#
_entry.id   99e4443a8b70641d00ec55623aed71f9
#
_cell.length_a   1.000
_cell.length_b   1.000
_cell.length_c   1.000
_cell.angle_alpha   90.00
_cell.angle_beta   90.00
_cell.angle_gamma   90.00
#
_symmetry.space_group_name_H-M   'P 1'
#
loop_
_entity.id
_entity.type
_entity.pdbx_description
1 polymer ?
#
loop_
_entity_poly.entity_id
_entity_poly.type
_entity_poly.pdbx_seq_one_letter_code
_entity_poly.pdbx_strand_id
1 'polypeptide(L)'
;MFDLETLRRAVDERRPAGALDAIAHAEAVAADLTALGERLVGWYVERARHAGHSWAEIGEHAGISRQAAQQRFTPRATTLTVADLLGAGTLDRYTARARQALARAQDHARRWCEPAIGPEHLALGILDDAASLAVRAVAHAGTSPSRLRRDLERRRPAGDEAPGPGPLPVGADGRRCLTQALREALRLGHNYIGTEHLLLGCAAVVDLGLEPAGLRTAVTTLLDEFLRSRE
;
A
#
# COMPACT_ATOMS: atom_id res chain seq x y z
N MET A 1 22.65 11.91 -5.07
CA MET A 1 22.22 12.54 -6.32
C MET A 1 22.05 11.42 -7.32
N PHE A 2 20.88 11.30 -7.96
CA PHE A 2 20.69 10.30 -9.02
C PHE A 2 21.42 10.80 -10.27
N ASP A 3 22.42 10.06 -10.74
CA ASP A 3 23.13 10.31 -11.98
C ASP A 3 22.86 9.21 -13.00
N LEU A 4 23.14 9.48 -14.27
CA LEU A 4 22.87 8.57 -15.37
C LEU A 4 23.63 7.25 -15.24
N GLU A 5 24.83 7.28 -14.66
CA GLU A 5 25.65 6.08 -14.49
C GLU A 5 25.06 5.13 -13.45
N THR A 6 24.52 5.67 -12.35
CA THR A 6 23.77 4.89 -11.35
C THR A 6 22.54 4.21 -11.97
N LEU A 7 21.83 4.93 -12.86
CA LEU A 7 20.65 4.39 -13.51
C LEU A 7 21.00 3.33 -14.57
N ARG A 8 22.07 3.56 -15.33
CA ARG A 8 22.61 2.54 -16.25
C ARG A 8 22.93 1.26 -15.51
N ARG A 9 23.64 1.34 -14.39
CA ARG A 9 23.96 0.19 -13.55
C ARG A 9 22.72 -0.56 -13.09
N ALA A 10 21.67 0.15 -12.69
CA ALA A 10 20.39 -0.46 -12.32
C ALA A 10 19.70 -1.22 -13.47
N VAL A 11 19.90 -0.79 -14.73
CA VAL A 11 19.46 -1.52 -15.91
C VAL A 11 20.31 -2.76 -16.13
N ASP A 12 21.64 -2.63 -16.06
CA ASP A 12 22.59 -3.71 -16.29
C ASP A 12 22.47 -4.83 -15.24
N GLU A 13 22.17 -4.48 -13.98
CA GLU A 13 21.92 -5.44 -12.89
C GLU A 13 20.68 -6.33 -13.14
N ARG A 14 19.73 -5.89 -13.96
CA ARG A 14 18.58 -6.68 -14.40
C ARG A 14 18.95 -7.73 -15.48
N ARG A 15 20.22 -7.74 -15.94
CA ARG A 15 20.79 -8.70 -16.91
C ARG A 15 19.96 -8.82 -18.19
N PRO A 16 19.79 -7.74 -18.97
CA PRO A 16 19.03 -7.78 -20.21
C PRO A 16 19.63 -8.81 -21.20
N ALA A 17 18.76 -9.53 -21.90
CA ALA A 17 19.16 -10.55 -22.86
C ALA A 17 19.77 -9.95 -24.15
N GLY A 18 19.61 -8.65 -24.38
CA GLY A 18 20.15 -7.94 -25.54
C GLY A 18 19.78 -6.45 -25.53
N ALA A 19 20.22 -5.73 -26.55
CA ALA A 19 20.05 -4.27 -26.63
C ALA A 19 18.57 -3.81 -26.60
N LEU A 20 17.66 -4.55 -27.23
CA LEU A 20 16.23 -4.22 -27.22
C LEU A 20 15.60 -4.50 -25.84
N ASP A 21 16.02 -5.57 -25.18
CA ASP A 21 15.57 -5.89 -23.82
C ASP A 21 16.10 -4.86 -22.81
N ALA A 22 17.31 -4.35 -23.03
CA ALA A 22 17.85 -3.24 -22.23
C ALA A 22 17.01 -1.96 -22.34
N ILE A 23 16.39 -1.68 -23.48
CA ILE A 23 15.45 -0.54 -23.63
C ILE A 23 14.24 -0.74 -22.73
N ALA A 24 13.62 -1.92 -22.73
CA ALA A 24 12.47 -2.21 -21.89
C ALA A 24 12.81 -2.09 -20.40
N HIS A 25 14.01 -2.55 -19.98
CA HIS A 25 14.49 -2.39 -18.61
C HIS A 25 14.78 -0.91 -18.28
N ALA A 26 15.32 -0.14 -19.22
CA ALA A 26 15.55 1.29 -19.04
C ALA A 26 14.23 2.07 -18.89
N GLU A 27 13.20 1.74 -19.68
CA GLU A 27 11.87 2.32 -19.53
C GLU A 27 11.25 1.99 -18.15
N ALA A 28 11.41 0.76 -17.68
CA ALA A 28 10.97 0.37 -16.34
C ALA A 28 11.67 1.18 -15.24
N VAL A 29 12.99 1.38 -15.34
CA VAL A 29 13.75 2.23 -14.40
C VAL A 29 13.30 3.69 -14.48
N ALA A 30 13.03 4.22 -15.68
CA ALA A 30 12.53 5.58 -15.87
C ALA A 30 11.14 5.76 -15.28
N ALA A 31 10.26 4.77 -15.42
CA ALA A 31 8.93 4.77 -14.79
C ALA A 31 9.03 4.74 -13.25
N ASP A 32 9.92 3.92 -12.68
CA ASP A 32 10.18 3.86 -11.24
C ASP A 32 10.66 5.21 -10.70
N LEU A 33 11.54 5.90 -11.43
CA LEU A 33 12.02 7.24 -11.11
C LEU A 33 10.93 8.30 -11.16
N THR A 34 10.10 8.25 -12.18
CA THR A 34 8.96 9.17 -12.32
C THR A 34 8.00 8.99 -11.15
N ALA A 35 7.66 7.75 -10.82
CA ALA A 35 6.81 7.43 -9.67
C ALA A 35 7.43 7.88 -8.33
N LEU A 36 8.76 7.75 -8.18
CA LEU A 36 9.48 8.23 -7.01
C LEU A 36 9.44 9.77 -6.92
N GLY A 37 9.65 10.46 -8.04
CA GLY A 37 9.55 11.92 -8.12
C GLY A 37 8.15 12.43 -7.76
N GLU A 38 7.11 11.79 -8.27
CA GLU A 38 5.73 12.15 -7.94
C GLU A 38 5.41 11.93 -6.45
N ARG A 39 5.91 10.83 -5.86
CA ARG A 39 5.77 10.59 -4.42
C ARG A 39 6.47 11.65 -3.57
N LEU A 40 7.68 12.06 -3.98
CA LEU A 40 8.41 13.13 -3.29
C LEU A 40 7.62 14.45 -3.31
N VAL A 41 7.14 14.85 -4.49
CA VAL A 41 6.34 16.08 -4.62
C VAL A 41 5.05 15.98 -3.80
N GLY A 42 4.34 14.84 -3.88
CA GLY A 42 3.13 14.58 -3.09
C GLY A 42 3.37 14.71 -1.59
N TRP A 43 4.49 14.18 -1.08
CA TRP A 43 4.86 14.28 0.33
C TRP A 43 5.03 15.75 0.77
N TYR A 44 5.71 16.59 -0.02
CA TYR A 44 5.87 18.01 0.30
C TYR A 44 4.54 18.79 0.19
N VAL A 45 3.69 18.44 -0.77
CA VAL A 45 2.34 19.03 -0.88
C VAL A 45 1.51 18.71 0.37
N GLU A 46 1.55 17.48 0.85
CA GLU A 46 0.85 17.10 2.09
C GLU A 46 1.40 17.85 3.31
N ARG A 47 2.71 17.98 3.44
CA ARG A 47 3.32 18.81 4.48
C ARG A 47 2.85 20.26 4.42
N ALA A 48 2.78 20.85 3.22
CA ALA A 48 2.27 22.20 3.04
C ALA A 48 0.80 22.29 3.46
N ARG A 49 -0.03 21.30 3.11
CA ARG A 49 -1.43 21.23 3.54
C ARG A 49 -1.58 21.15 5.07
N HIS A 50 -0.76 20.31 5.72
CA HIS A 50 -0.75 20.21 7.19
C HIS A 50 -0.26 21.50 7.87
N ALA A 51 0.62 22.27 7.23
CA ALA A 51 1.03 23.58 7.67
C ALA A 51 -0.02 24.67 7.43
N GLY A 52 -1.19 24.33 6.83
CA GLY A 52 -2.31 25.24 6.61
C GLY A 52 -2.31 25.93 5.25
N HIS A 53 -1.35 25.67 4.37
CA HIS A 53 -1.33 26.29 3.04
C HIS A 53 -2.51 25.86 2.18
N SER A 54 -3.06 26.82 1.44
CA SER A 54 -4.18 26.61 0.52
C SER A 54 -3.73 25.93 -0.78
N TRP A 55 -4.68 25.33 -1.51
CA TRP A 55 -4.42 24.81 -2.85
C TRP A 55 -4.00 25.89 -3.86
N ALA A 56 -4.36 27.15 -3.62
CA ALA A 56 -3.93 28.28 -4.46
C ALA A 56 -2.41 28.53 -4.28
N GLU A 57 -1.95 28.64 -3.05
CA GLU A 57 -0.52 28.82 -2.72
C GLU A 57 0.33 27.63 -3.21
N ILE A 58 -0.16 26.41 -2.98
CA ILE A 58 0.54 25.19 -3.48
C ILE A 58 0.61 25.20 -5.01
N GLY A 59 -0.48 25.56 -5.68
CA GLY A 59 -0.52 25.65 -7.14
C GLY A 59 0.45 26.69 -7.68
N GLU A 60 0.49 27.87 -7.08
CA GLU A 60 1.43 28.95 -7.43
C GLU A 60 2.89 28.48 -7.32
N HIS A 61 3.26 27.84 -6.20
CA HIS A 61 4.63 27.33 -6.00
C HIS A 61 4.97 26.14 -6.89
N ALA A 62 3.97 25.33 -7.28
CA ALA A 62 4.16 24.21 -8.19
C ALA A 62 4.06 24.61 -9.68
N GLY A 63 3.81 25.89 -10.01
CA GLY A 63 3.67 26.38 -11.37
C GLY A 63 2.40 25.89 -12.07
N ILE A 64 1.35 25.53 -11.33
CA ILE A 64 0.07 25.02 -11.85
C ILE A 64 -1.11 25.76 -11.22
N SER A 65 -2.29 25.68 -11.86
CA SER A 65 -3.49 26.29 -11.29
C SER A 65 -3.93 25.62 -9.97
N ARG A 66 -4.66 26.36 -9.12
CA ARG A 66 -5.29 25.81 -7.91
C ARG A 66 -6.05 24.51 -8.20
N GLN A 67 -6.85 24.50 -9.30
CA GLN A 67 -7.65 23.35 -9.68
C GLN A 67 -6.76 22.16 -10.10
N ALA A 68 -5.70 22.42 -10.88
CA ALA A 68 -4.76 21.39 -11.28
C ALA A 68 -4.00 20.82 -10.08
N ALA A 69 -3.56 21.66 -9.12
CA ALA A 69 -2.95 21.23 -7.88
C ALA A 69 -3.90 20.33 -7.08
N GLN A 70 -5.13 20.76 -6.90
CA GLN A 70 -6.15 19.98 -6.20
C GLN A 70 -6.45 18.66 -6.92
N GLN A 71 -6.61 18.66 -8.24
CA GLN A 71 -6.86 17.43 -9.01
C GLN A 71 -5.68 16.46 -9.00
N ARG A 72 -4.45 16.96 -9.09
CA ARG A 72 -3.24 16.16 -9.14
C ARG A 72 -2.90 15.53 -7.77
N PHE A 73 -3.06 16.30 -6.69
CA PHE A 73 -2.59 15.91 -5.37
C PHE A 73 -3.71 15.54 -4.38
N THR A 74 -5.00 15.77 -4.72
CA THR A 74 -6.08 15.18 -3.94
C THR A 74 -6.35 13.78 -4.47
N PRO A 75 -6.15 12.72 -3.66
CA PRO A 75 -6.55 11.39 -4.06
C PRO A 75 -8.04 11.37 -4.36
N ARG A 76 -8.43 10.90 -5.53
CA ARG A 76 -9.84 10.74 -5.90
C ARG A 76 -10.45 9.60 -5.09
N ALA A 77 -10.88 9.89 -3.87
CA ALA A 77 -11.50 8.92 -2.96
C ALA A 77 -12.84 8.36 -3.47
N THR A 78 -13.46 8.99 -4.46
CA THR A 78 -14.84 8.71 -4.86
C THR A 78 -14.99 7.79 -6.08
N THR A 79 -13.92 7.46 -6.80
CA THR A 79 -14.00 6.67 -8.04
C THR A 79 -12.97 5.55 -8.17
N LEU A 80 -12.20 5.25 -7.11
CA LEU A 80 -11.26 4.13 -7.16
C LEU A 80 -12.04 2.80 -7.09
N THR A 81 -12.35 2.25 -8.26
CA THR A 81 -12.77 0.85 -8.38
C THR A 81 -11.58 -0.06 -8.08
N VAL A 82 -11.84 -1.32 -7.81
CA VAL A 82 -10.74 -2.30 -7.61
C VAL A 82 -9.94 -2.49 -8.91
N ALA A 83 -10.54 -2.30 -10.08
CA ALA A 83 -9.80 -2.25 -11.33
C ALA A 83 -8.78 -1.11 -11.32
N ASP A 84 -9.13 0.05 -10.74
CA ASP A 84 -8.21 1.17 -10.55
C ASP A 84 -7.18 0.88 -9.45
N LEU A 85 -7.51 0.06 -8.46
CA LEU A 85 -6.60 -0.38 -7.40
C LEU A 85 -5.67 -1.52 -7.84
N LEU A 86 -6.06 -2.29 -8.84
CA LEU A 86 -5.30 -3.43 -9.37
C LEU A 86 -4.85 -3.22 -10.83
N GLY A 87 -5.27 -2.12 -11.47
CA GLY A 87 -4.86 -1.73 -12.83
C GLY A 87 -3.46 -1.11 -12.86
N ALA A 88 -2.85 -1.11 -14.05
CA ALA A 88 -1.57 -0.46 -14.28
C ALA A 88 -1.62 1.02 -13.81
N GLY A 89 -0.74 1.40 -12.89
CA GLY A 89 -0.63 2.75 -12.33
C GLY A 89 -1.13 2.92 -10.90
N THR A 90 -2.01 2.08 -10.38
CA THR A 90 -2.53 2.22 -9.01
C THR A 90 -1.69 1.44 -7.99
N LEU A 91 -1.08 0.34 -8.39
CA LEU A 91 -0.11 -0.38 -7.58
C LEU A 91 1.16 0.45 -7.30
N ASP A 92 1.40 1.52 -8.06
CA ASP A 92 2.54 2.42 -7.83
C ASP A 92 2.43 3.18 -6.50
N ARG A 93 1.23 3.33 -5.96
CA ARG A 93 1.02 3.89 -4.62
C ARG A 93 1.25 2.89 -3.50
N TYR A 94 1.23 1.59 -3.79
CA TYR A 94 1.50 0.57 -2.79
C TYR A 94 3.00 0.36 -2.63
N THR A 95 3.47 0.32 -1.39
CA THR A 95 4.86 -0.05 -1.14
C THR A 95 5.13 -1.48 -1.63
N ALA A 96 6.39 -1.82 -1.88
CA ALA A 96 6.76 -3.18 -2.29
C ALA A 96 6.24 -4.24 -1.32
N ARG A 97 6.31 -3.99 0.00
CA ARG A 97 5.77 -4.88 1.03
C ARG A 97 4.25 -4.99 0.98
N ALA A 98 3.55 -3.89 0.72
CA ALA A 98 2.09 -3.91 0.58
C ALA A 98 1.66 -4.70 -0.66
N ARG A 99 2.36 -4.56 -1.79
CA ARG A 99 2.14 -5.39 -2.98
C ARG A 99 2.37 -6.87 -2.72
N GLN A 100 3.43 -7.21 -2.00
CA GLN A 100 3.69 -8.60 -1.59
C GLN A 100 2.59 -9.14 -0.67
N ALA A 101 2.08 -8.33 0.27
CA ALA A 101 0.97 -8.72 1.13
C ALA A 101 -0.30 -9.03 0.32
N LEU A 102 -0.60 -8.24 -0.73
CA LEU A 102 -1.72 -8.51 -1.64
C LEU A 102 -1.53 -9.82 -2.43
N ALA A 103 -0.32 -10.08 -2.92
CA ALA A 103 -0.01 -11.34 -3.61
C ALA A 103 -0.19 -12.55 -2.66
N ARG A 104 0.35 -12.47 -1.44
CA ARG A 104 0.18 -13.51 -0.41
C ARG A 104 -1.28 -13.69 0.01
N ALA A 105 -2.07 -12.62 0.04
CA ALA A 105 -3.50 -12.71 0.29
C ALA A 105 -4.22 -13.56 -0.77
N GLN A 106 -3.83 -13.45 -2.03
CA GLN A 106 -4.33 -14.33 -3.10
C GLN A 106 -3.96 -15.80 -2.84
N ASP A 107 -2.72 -16.07 -2.38
CA ASP A 107 -2.29 -17.43 -2.06
C ASP A 107 -3.08 -18.01 -0.86
N HIS A 108 -3.43 -17.17 0.13
CA HIS A 108 -4.29 -17.57 1.23
C HIS A 108 -5.70 -17.90 0.76
N ALA A 109 -6.31 -17.06 -0.11
CA ALA A 109 -7.62 -17.30 -0.67
C ALA A 109 -7.66 -18.64 -1.47
N ARG A 110 -6.62 -18.91 -2.28
CA ARG A 110 -6.48 -20.18 -2.99
C ARG A 110 -6.38 -21.38 -2.05
N ARG A 111 -5.55 -21.28 -1.00
CA ARG A 111 -5.41 -22.36 0.01
C ARG A 111 -6.70 -22.62 0.78
N TRP A 112 -7.57 -21.62 0.88
CA TRP A 112 -8.88 -21.76 1.53
C TRP A 112 -9.99 -22.17 0.57
N CYS A 113 -9.68 -22.35 -0.71
CA CYS A 113 -10.64 -22.63 -1.78
C CYS A 113 -11.71 -21.52 -1.93
N GLU A 114 -11.31 -20.28 -1.66
CA GLU A 114 -12.19 -19.11 -1.78
C GLU A 114 -12.10 -18.50 -3.18
N PRO A 115 -13.22 -18.16 -3.82
CA PRO A 115 -13.24 -17.62 -5.18
C PRO A 115 -12.81 -16.14 -5.25
N ALA A 116 -12.63 -15.48 -4.11
CA ALA A 116 -12.27 -14.07 -4.04
C ALA A 116 -11.43 -13.76 -2.80
N ILE A 117 -10.60 -12.71 -2.90
CA ILE A 117 -9.77 -12.23 -1.79
C ILE A 117 -10.64 -11.45 -0.81
N GLY A 118 -10.77 -11.95 0.41
CA GLY A 118 -11.49 -11.32 1.52
C GLY A 118 -10.57 -10.64 2.54
N PRO A 119 -11.14 -10.03 3.59
CA PRO A 119 -10.42 -9.35 4.66
C PRO A 119 -9.42 -10.24 5.40
N GLU A 120 -9.81 -11.47 5.70
CA GLU A 120 -8.98 -12.45 6.40
C GLU A 120 -7.73 -12.79 5.59
N HIS A 121 -7.88 -12.94 4.28
CA HIS A 121 -6.77 -13.21 3.36
C HIS A 121 -5.81 -12.03 3.33
N LEU A 122 -6.32 -10.80 3.27
CA LEU A 122 -5.51 -9.58 3.34
C LEU A 122 -4.73 -9.52 4.65
N ALA A 123 -5.39 -9.74 5.78
CA ALA A 123 -4.75 -9.74 7.09
C ALA A 123 -3.68 -10.83 7.21
N LEU A 124 -3.94 -12.05 6.73
CA LEU A 124 -2.95 -13.13 6.71
C LEU A 124 -1.75 -12.80 5.82
N GLY A 125 -1.99 -12.24 4.63
CA GLY A 125 -0.91 -11.81 3.72
C GLY A 125 -0.02 -10.72 4.33
N ILE A 126 -0.59 -9.82 5.16
CA ILE A 126 0.16 -8.83 5.93
C ILE A 126 1.01 -9.53 7.01
N LEU A 127 0.43 -10.48 7.73
CA LEU A 127 1.09 -11.21 8.81
C LEU A 127 2.23 -12.13 8.34
N ASP A 128 2.33 -12.43 7.06
CA ASP A 128 3.42 -13.22 6.49
C ASP A 128 4.77 -12.48 6.44
N ASP A 129 4.79 -11.15 6.61
CA ASP A 129 6.00 -10.37 6.73
C ASP A 129 6.21 -9.89 8.17
N ALA A 130 6.88 -10.71 8.98
CA ALA A 130 7.17 -10.42 10.38
C ALA A 130 7.93 -9.09 10.61
N ALA A 131 8.68 -8.62 9.60
CA ALA A 131 9.45 -7.38 9.67
C ALA A 131 8.64 -6.15 9.24
N SER A 132 7.38 -6.32 8.83
CA SER A 132 6.52 -5.20 8.40
C SER A 132 6.12 -4.30 9.58
N LEU A 133 5.89 -3.01 9.27
CA LEU A 133 5.39 -2.06 10.26
C LEU A 133 4.04 -2.51 10.83
N ALA A 134 3.18 -3.10 10.01
CA ALA A 134 1.89 -3.63 10.42
C ALA A 134 2.01 -4.70 11.51
N VAL A 135 2.92 -5.68 11.35
CA VAL A 135 3.12 -6.75 12.34
C VAL A 135 3.69 -6.19 13.65
N ARG A 136 4.60 -5.22 13.56
CA ARG A 136 5.09 -4.50 14.75
C ARG A 136 3.97 -3.73 15.44
N ALA A 137 3.07 -3.10 14.68
CA ALA A 137 1.93 -2.38 15.24
C ALA A 137 0.93 -3.31 15.95
N VAL A 138 0.68 -4.52 15.44
CA VAL A 138 -0.12 -5.54 16.14
C VAL A 138 0.47 -5.87 17.51
N ALA A 139 1.79 -6.09 17.56
CA ALA A 139 2.48 -6.38 18.81
C ALA A 139 2.42 -5.18 19.78
N HIS A 140 2.62 -3.96 19.28
CA HIS A 140 2.56 -2.72 20.06
C HIS A 140 1.14 -2.44 20.58
N ALA A 141 0.11 -2.83 19.85
CA ALA A 141 -1.29 -2.77 20.28
C ALA A 141 -1.69 -3.87 21.30
N GLY A 142 -0.72 -4.62 21.83
CA GLY A 142 -0.93 -5.61 22.89
C GLY A 142 -1.44 -6.97 22.41
N THR A 143 -1.43 -7.25 21.11
CA THR A 143 -1.86 -8.54 20.54
C THR A 143 -0.68 -9.26 19.88
N SER A 144 -0.51 -10.55 20.20
CA SER A 144 0.50 -11.36 19.51
C SER A 144 0.11 -11.60 18.04
N PRO A 145 1.00 -11.30 17.07
CA PRO A 145 0.75 -11.62 15.65
C PRO A 145 0.41 -13.10 15.43
N SER A 146 1.03 -14.01 16.17
CA SER A 146 0.74 -15.44 16.10
C SER A 146 -0.66 -15.78 16.65
N ARG A 147 -1.16 -15.06 17.65
CA ARG A 147 -2.52 -15.21 18.13
C ARG A 147 -3.51 -14.72 17.06
N LEU A 148 -3.30 -13.51 16.54
CA LEU A 148 -4.15 -12.98 15.49
C LEU A 148 -4.21 -13.92 14.28
N ARG A 149 -3.07 -14.48 13.85
CA ARG A 149 -3.04 -15.48 12.76
C ARG A 149 -3.92 -16.68 13.07
N ARG A 150 -3.77 -17.30 14.24
CA ARG A 150 -4.60 -18.47 14.63
C ARG A 150 -6.07 -18.13 14.70
N ASP A 151 -6.42 -16.93 15.14
CA ASP A 151 -7.82 -16.49 15.23
C ASP A 151 -8.42 -16.29 13.84
N LEU A 152 -7.65 -15.76 12.88
CA LEU A 152 -8.06 -15.65 11.47
C LEU A 152 -8.19 -17.03 10.81
N GLU A 153 -7.21 -17.92 11.01
CA GLU A 153 -7.22 -19.27 10.45
C GLU A 153 -8.40 -20.12 10.95
N ARG A 154 -8.89 -19.88 12.18
CA ARG A 154 -10.10 -20.51 12.69
C ARG A 154 -11.40 -20.05 12.00
N ARG A 155 -11.38 -18.90 11.36
CA ARG A 155 -12.52 -18.36 10.60
C ARG A 155 -12.61 -18.92 9.18
N ARG A 156 -11.64 -19.78 8.80
CA ARG A 156 -11.61 -20.38 7.47
C ARG A 156 -12.97 -21.06 7.18
N PRO A 157 -13.68 -20.63 6.11
CA PRO A 157 -14.89 -21.33 5.68
C PRO A 157 -14.55 -22.71 5.14
N ALA A 158 -15.51 -23.62 5.18
CA ALA A 158 -15.40 -24.92 4.52
C ALA A 158 -15.61 -24.73 3.02
N GLY A 159 -14.56 -24.36 2.29
CA GLY A 159 -14.57 -24.32 0.84
C GLY A 159 -14.10 -25.66 0.27
N ASP A 160 -14.89 -26.26 -0.62
CA ASP A 160 -14.59 -27.60 -1.15
C ASP A 160 -13.99 -27.58 -2.55
N GLU A 161 -14.08 -26.48 -3.28
CA GLU A 161 -13.62 -26.39 -4.67
C GLU A 161 -12.53 -25.33 -4.83
N ALA A 162 -11.36 -25.75 -5.31
CA ALA A 162 -10.27 -24.84 -5.57
C ALA A 162 -10.62 -23.89 -6.73
N PRO A 163 -10.36 -22.55 -6.57
CA PRO A 163 -10.62 -21.61 -7.64
C PRO A 163 -9.74 -21.91 -8.86
N GLY A 164 -10.25 -21.63 -10.04
CA GLY A 164 -9.55 -21.84 -11.31
C GLY A 164 -8.23 -21.10 -11.41
N PRO A 165 -7.40 -21.40 -12.43
CA PRO A 165 -6.13 -20.72 -12.65
C PRO A 165 -6.35 -19.24 -13.02
N GLY A 166 -5.42 -18.35 -12.64
CA GLY A 166 -5.47 -16.92 -12.93
C GLY A 166 -5.63 -16.05 -11.68
N PRO A 167 -5.58 -14.72 -11.78
CA PRO A 167 -5.73 -13.83 -10.64
C PRO A 167 -7.14 -13.91 -10.04
N LEU A 168 -7.22 -13.96 -8.71
CA LEU A 168 -8.49 -13.93 -8.01
C LEU A 168 -9.03 -12.51 -7.90
N PRO A 169 -10.34 -12.30 -8.07
CA PRO A 169 -10.96 -11.00 -7.81
C PRO A 169 -10.89 -10.68 -6.31
N VAL A 170 -10.86 -9.38 -5.99
CA VAL A 170 -11.06 -8.92 -4.62
C VAL A 170 -12.55 -8.88 -4.32
N GLY A 171 -13.00 -9.59 -3.31
CA GLY A 171 -14.39 -9.64 -2.87
C GLY A 171 -14.91 -8.30 -2.33
N ALA A 172 -16.20 -8.17 -2.10
CA ALA A 172 -16.84 -6.93 -1.69
C ALA A 172 -16.21 -6.35 -0.40
N ASP A 173 -16.02 -7.18 0.62
CA ASP A 173 -15.42 -6.74 1.90
C ASP A 173 -13.90 -6.51 1.78
N GLY A 174 -13.20 -7.29 0.95
CA GLY A 174 -11.80 -7.01 0.58
C GLY A 174 -11.66 -5.64 -0.07
N ARG A 175 -12.57 -5.27 -0.98
CA ARG A 175 -12.60 -3.91 -1.59
C ARG A 175 -12.83 -2.83 -0.55
N ARG A 176 -13.73 -3.08 0.42
CA ARG A 176 -13.98 -2.15 1.53
C ARG A 176 -12.71 -1.95 2.37
N CYS A 177 -11.96 -3.04 2.65
CA CYS A 177 -10.66 -2.94 3.35
C CYS A 177 -9.67 -2.06 2.58
N LEU A 178 -9.52 -2.25 1.26
CA LEU A 178 -8.62 -1.43 0.43
C LEU A 178 -9.05 0.04 0.38
N THR A 179 -10.35 0.30 0.31
CA THR A 179 -10.89 1.67 0.36
C THR A 179 -10.61 2.32 1.71
N GLN A 180 -10.75 1.59 2.81
CA GLN A 180 -10.43 2.10 4.14
C GLN A 180 -8.92 2.27 4.33
N ALA A 181 -8.09 1.39 3.78
CA ALA A 181 -6.64 1.55 3.79
C ALA A 181 -6.20 2.86 3.13
N LEU A 182 -6.81 3.21 2.00
CA LEU A 182 -6.58 4.51 1.35
C LEU A 182 -6.99 5.67 2.26
N ARG A 183 -8.18 5.59 2.90
CA ARG A 183 -8.65 6.63 3.82
C ARG A 183 -7.73 6.80 5.02
N GLU A 184 -7.20 5.71 5.57
CA GLU A 184 -6.24 5.77 6.67
C GLU A 184 -4.90 6.35 6.22
N ALA A 185 -4.40 6.01 5.03
CA ALA A 185 -3.22 6.63 4.46
C ALA A 185 -3.40 8.16 4.34
N LEU A 186 -4.54 8.61 3.80
CA LEU A 186 -4.87 10.03 3.69
C LEU A 186 -4.99 10.71 5.05
N ARG A 187 -5.61 10.04 6.03
CA ARG A 187 -5.74 10.57 7.40
C ARG A 187 -4.40 10.77 8.08
N LEU A 188 -3.44 9.87 7.81
CA LEU A 188 -2.07 9.97 8.30
C LEU A 188 -1.19 10.91 7.46
N GLY A 189 -1.72 11.51 6.38
CA GLY A 189 -0.99 12.41 5.50
C GLY A 189 -0.02 11.68 4.55
N HIS A 190 -0.27 10.41 4.26
CA HIS A 190 0.61 9.62 3.40
C HIS A 190 0.07 9.54 1.97
N ASN A 191 0.95 9.73 0.99
CA ASN A 191 0.65 9.56 -0.43
C ASN A 191 0.94 8.14 -0.95
N TYR A 192 1.27 7.21 -0.06
CA TYR A 192 1.53 5.80 -0.34
C TYR A 192 0.64 4.91 0.54
N ILE A 193 0.45 3.67 0.13
CA ILE A 193 -0.26 2.64 0.91
C ILE A 193 0.76 1.57 1.34
N GLY A 194 1.07 1.56 2.63
CA GLY A 194 1.91 0.55 3.26
C GLY A 194 1.10 -0.58 3.89
N THR A 195 1.79 -1.56 4.45
CA THR A 195 1.17 -2.69 5.18
C THR A 195 0.37 -2.22 6.38
N GLU A 196 0.80 -1.15 7.05
CA GLU A 196 0.12 -0.51 8.18
C GLU A 196 -1.25 0.04 7.77
N HIS A 197 -1.36 0.69 6.61
CA HIS A 197 -2.63 1.19 6.09
C HIS A 197 -3.56 0.04 5.71
N LEU A 198 -3.02 -1.02 5.10
CA LEU A 198 -3.81 -2.23 4.79
C LEU A 198 -4.36 -2.86 6.07
N LEU A 199 -3.56 -2.97 7.13
CA LEU A 199 -4.00 -3.51 8.41
C LEU A 199 -5.08 -2.65 9.05
N LEU A 200 -4.92 -1.32 9.09
CA LEU A 200 -5.94 -0.39 9.57
C LEU A 200 -7.24 -0.50 8.74
N GLY A 201 -7.10 -0.66 7.42
CA GLY A 201 -8.23 -0.88 6.53
C GLY A 201 -8.99 -2.18 6.82
N CYS A 202 -8.28 -3.27 7.10
CA CYS A 202 -8.90 -4.54 7.50
C CYS A 202 -9.59 -4.40 8.87
N ALA A 203 -8.94 -3.79 9.87
CA ALA A 203 -9.50 -3.58 11.20
C ALA A 203 -10.75 -2.68 11.21
N ALA A 204 -10.92 -1.81 10.19
CA ALA A 204 -12.11 -0.98 10.03
C ALA A 204 -13.30 -1.73 9.42
N VAL A 205 -13.11 -2.90 8.84
CA VAL A 205 -14.15 -3.67 8.14
C VAL A 205 -14.53 -4.94 8.87
N VAL A 206 -13.54 -5.61 9.48
CA VAL A 206 -13.74 -6.85 10.22
C VAL A 206 -13.13 -6.75 11.61
N ASP A 207 -13.73 -7.44 12.55
CA ASP A 207 -13.17 -7.55 13.89
C ASP A 207 -11.91 -8.42 13.86
N LEU A 208 -10.76 -7.80 14.02
CA LEU A 208 -9.47 -8.48 14.16
C LEU A 208 -9.10 -8.77 15.63
N GLY A 209 -9.99 -8.49 16.58
CA GLY A 209 -9.65 -8.50 18.01
C GLY A 209 -8.65 -7.41 18.39
N LEU A 210 -8.55 -6.36 17.57
CA LEU A 210 -7.72 -5.17 17.75
C LEU A 210 -8.61 -3.95 17.82
N GLU A 211 -8.45 -3.14 18.86
CA GLU A 211 -9.18 -1.88 18.96
C GLU A 211 -8.62 -0.90 17.90
N PRO A 212 -9.45 -0.39 16.96
CA PRO A 212 -8.94 0.40 15.83
C PRO A 212 -8.21 1.70 16.21
N ALA A 213 -8.62 2.37 17.30
CA ALA A 213 -7.95 3.57 17.77
C ALA A 213 -6.58 3.24 18.39
N GLY A 214 -6.50 2.17 19.19
CA GLY A 214 -5.23 1.67 19.76
C GLY A 214 -4.25 1.22 18.67
N LEU A 215 -4.74 0.54 17.64
CA LEU A 215 -3.92 0.14 16.50
C LEU A 215 -3.38 1.35 15.73
N ARG A 216 -4.23 2.39 15.53
CA ARG A 216 -3.80 3.62 14.88
C ARG A 216 -2.72 4.34 15.69
N THR A 217 -2.89 4.43 17.01
CA THR A 217 -1.88 5.00 17.90
C THR A 217 -0.57 4.23 17.79
N ALA A 218 -0.61 2.89 17.81
CA ALA A 218 0.58 2.05 17.64
C ALA A 218 1.30 2.31 16.29
N VAL A 219 0.55 2.43 15.20
CA VAL A 219 1.11 2.76 13.88
C VAL A 219 1.79 4.12 13.89
N THR A 220 1.13 5.15 14.44
CA THR A 220 1.69 6.52 14.50
C THR A 220 2.96 6.56 15.34
N THR A 221 2.95 5.93 16.52
CA THR A 221 4.14 5.87 17.39
C THR A 221 5.34 5.22 16.68
N LEU A 222 5.11 4.09 16.01
CA LEU A 222 6.18 3.39 15.28
C LEU A 222 6.71 4.16 14.07
N LEU A 223 5.85 4.93 13.39
CA LEU A 223 6.25 5.82 12.31
C LEU A 223 7.13 6.96 12.84
N ASP A 224 6.75 7.57 13.95
CA ASP A 224 7.53 8.64 14.60
C ASP A 224 8.89 8.14 15.10
N GLU A 225 8.95 6.93 15.66
CA GLU A 225 10.21 6.30 16.04
C GLU A 225 11.12 6.04 14.85
N PHE A 226 10.54 5.55 13.73
CA PHE A 226 11.27 5.29 12.51
C PHE A 226 11.86 6.58 11.90
N LEU A 227 11.11 7.68 11.93
CA LEU A 227 11.58 8.97 11.44
C LEU A 227 12.73 9.50 12.31
N ARG A 228 12.60 9.45 13.64
CA ARG A 228 13.65 9.89 14.58
C ARG A 228 14.92 9.06 14.52
N SER A 229 14.85 7.80 14.16
CA SER A 229 16.03 6.93 14.05
C SER A 229 16.90 7.19 12.82
N ARG A 230 16.45 8.09 11.93
CA ARG A 230 17.13 8.47 10.68
C ARG A 230 17.69 9.90 10.68
N GLU A 231 17.48 10.64 11.76
CA GLU A 231 18.13 11.90 12.08
C GLU A 231 19.44 11.67 12.87
#